data_29a7af957da80e531e6291e2d425ff9a
#
_entry.id   29a7af957da80e531e6291e2d425ff9a
#
_cell.length_a   1.000
_cell.length_b   1.000
_cell.length_c   1.000
_cell.angle_alpha   90.00
_cell.angle_beta   90.00
_cell.angle_gamma   90.00
#
_symmetry.space_group_name_H-M   'P 1'
#
loop_
_entity.id
_entity.type
_entity.pdbx_description
1 polymer ?
#
loop_
_entity_poly.entity_id
_entity_poly.type
_entity_poly.pdbx_seq_one_letter_code
_entity_poly.pdbx_strand_id
1 'polypeptide(L)'
;MQNVHCIVMTRNDDLIIEHWVKKHINVFDKISVVDGSDGDFTQKVCEKYGILYTKDPEPTPEKPFHEQYLREAAFNLLKPYLTPGDWVGCFMPDEWVYHDPREIVDMVPGAFHDVIAWNQLNILPHPSEKEEYFKSIEEGTYNPTEVFKHFWHRDNNKTCCEPRMFRYLGDEIWTHQIPWCDNPVAGRIQPLNRDNIAKIKPTYFHYKVFDLDPTKYKDDGFGHFDK
;
A
#
# COMPACT_ATOMS: atom_id res chain seq x y z
N MET A 1 -11.51 -20.68 -7.27
CA MET A 1 -11.35 -19.25 -6.96
C MET A 1 -9.90 -19.09 -6.53
N GLN A 2 -9.18 -18.15 -7.08
CA GLN A 2 -7.78 -17.89 -6.73
C GLN A 2 -7.76 -17.06 -5.43
N ASN A 3 -6.84 -17.39 -4.51
CA ASN A 3 -6.69 -16.58 -3.31
C ASN A 3 -5.96 -15.28 -3.62
N VAL A 4 -6.30 -14.24 -2.89
CA VAL A 4 -5.68 -12.92 -3.02
C VAL A 4 -5.17 -12.48 -1.66
N HIS A 5 -3.88 -12.27 -1.57
CA HIS A 5 -3.17 -11.90 -0.35
C HIS A 5 -2.59 -10.50 -0.46
N CYS A 6 -2.20 -9.91 0.66
CA CYS A 6 -1.58 -8.59 0.68
C CYS A 6 -0.36 -8.55 1.58
N ILE A 7 0.68 -7.89 1.11
CA ILE A 7 1.82 -7.44 1.92
C ILE A 7 1.71 -5.95 2.14
N VAL A 8 1.92 -5.51 3.36
CA VAL A 8 1.81 -4.12 3.80
C VAL A 8 3.08 -3.73 4.52
N MET A 9 3.65 -2.62 4.13
CA MET A 9 4.68 -1.97 4.92
C MET A 9 4.12 -0.71 5.55
N THR A 10 4.50 -0.44 6.80
CA THR A 10 4.01 0.69 7.56
C THR A 10 5.13 1.31 8.40
N ARG A 11 5.06 2.60 8.62
CA ARG A 11 5.94 3.32 9.52
C ARG A 11 5.27 4.58 10.02
N ASN A 12 4.99 4.61 11.34
CA ASN A 12 4.31 5.74 12.00
C ASN A 12 2.92 6.04 11.40
N ASP A 13 2.22 4.99 10.97
CA ASP A 13 0.88 5.07 10.36
C ASP A 13 -0.25 4.82 11.38
N ASP A 14 0.00 5.09 12.66
CA ASP A 14 -0.92 4.81 13.78
C ASP A 14 -2.33 5.36 13.55
N LEU A 15 -2.45 6.50 12.86
CA LEU A 15 -3.73 7.13 12.57
C LEU A 15 -4.59 6.38 11.56
N ILE A 16 -3.97 5.63 10.65
CA ILE A 16 -4.68 5.07 9.49
C ILE A 16 -4.67 3.55 9.43
N ILE A 17 -3.69 2.90 10.05
CA ILE A 17 -3.50 1.45 9.92
C ILE A 17 -4.73 0.66 10.36
N GLU A 18 -5.39 1.03 11.46
CA GLU A 18 -6.60 0.32 11.92
C GLU A 18 -7.78 0.52 10.96
N HIS A 19 -7.94 1.71 10.39
CA HIS A 19 -8.97 1.98 9.39
C HIS A 19 -8.72 1.18 8.11
N TRP A 20 -7.47 1.14 7.67
CA TRP A 20 -7.06 0.34 6.52
C TRP A 20 -7.37 -1.14 6.75
N VAL A 21 -7.01 -1.68 7.91
CA VAL A 21 -7.28 -3.08 8.27
C VAL A 21 -8.77 -3.37 8.27
N LYS A 22 -9.58 -2.56 8.93
CA LYS A 22 -11.05 -2.73 8.97
C LYS A 22 -11.67 -2.77 7.56
N LYS A 23 -11.14 -1.97 6.65
CA LYS A 23 -11.61 -1.91 5.26
C LYS A 23 -11.21 -3.15 4.46
N HIS A 24 -10.02 -3.68 4.69
CA HIS A 24 -9.40 -4.66 3.79
C HIS A 24 -9.35 -6.09 4.33
N ILE A 25 -9.66 -6.32 5.62
CA ILE A 25 -9.56 -7.65 6.23
C ILE A 25 -10.44 -8.71 5.57
N ASN A 26 -11.55 -8.30 4.98
CA ASN A 26 -12.45 -9.20 4.24
C ASN A 26 -12.19 -9.18 2.72
N VAL A 27 -11.28 -8.35 2.25
CA VAL A 27 -10.92 -8.22 0.84
C VAL A 27 -9.80 -9.17 0.47
N PHE A 28 -8.84 -9.37 1.38
CA PHE A 28 -7.70 -10.27 1.20
C PHE A 28 -7.84 -11.53 2.05
N ASP A 29 -7.41 -12.68 1.52
CA ASP A 29 -7.45 -13.96 2.23
C ASP A 29 -6.43 -14.03 3.37
N LYS A 30 -5.28 -13.39 3.18
CA LYS A 30 -4.29 -13.12 4.24
C LYS A 30 -3.59 -11.80 4.01
N ILE A 31 -3.26 -11.16 5.11
CA ILE A 31 -2.49 -9.93 5.14
C ILE A 31 -1.24 -10.17 6.00
N SER A 32 -0.09 -9.70 5.53
CA SER A 32 1.14 -9.62 6.33
C SER A 32 1.60 -8.18 6.42
N VAL A 33 1.96 -7.75 7.61
CA VAL A 33 2.41 -6.39 7.91
C VAL A 33 3.83 -6.43 8.43
N VAL A 34 4.68 -5.58 7.86
CA VAL A 34 5.99 -5.23 8.43
C VAL A 34 5.93 -3.79 8.93
N ASP A 35 6.38 -3.59 10.16
CA ASP A 35 6.25 -2.31 10.85
C ASP A 35 7.60 -1.73 11.26
N GLY A 36 7.93 -0.59 10.65
CA GLY A 36 9.13 0.20 10.97
C GLY A 36 8.88 1.33 11.99
N SER A 37 7.74 1.35 12.70
CA SER A 37 7.41 2.36 13.70
C SER A 37 8.18 2.15 15.00
N ASP A 38 8.36 3.19 15.80
CA ASP A 38 9.00 3.07 17.12
C ASP A 38 8.04 2.49 18.17
N GLY A 39 6.72 2.68 17.99
CA GLY A 39 5.67 2.22 18.90
C GLY A 39 5.23 0.77 18.68
N ASP A 40 4.19 0.38 19.44
CA ASP A 40 3.56 -0.94 19.40
C ASP A 40 2.10 -0.92 18.89
N PHE A 41 1.62 0.24 18.43
CA PHE A 41 0.22 0.40 18.03
C PHE A 41 -0.14 -0.52 16.85
N THR A 42 0.68 -0.54 15.81
CA THR A 42 0.50 -1.42 14.65
C THR A 42 0.48 -2.90 15.05
N GLN A 43 1.38 -3.31 15.96
CA GLN A 43 1.38 -4.67 16.50
C GLN A 43 0.05 -5.02 17.17
N LYS A 44 -0.44 -4.15 18.03
CA LYS A 44 -1.74 -4.35 18.73
C LYS A 44 -2.91 -4.45 17.76
N VAL A 45 -2.90 -3.63 16.70
CA VAL A 45 -3.89 -3.74 15.63
C VAL A 45 -3.80 -5.09 14.94
N CYS A 46 -2.62 -5.53 14.54
CA CYS A 46 -2.43 -6.83 13.89
C CYS A 46 -2.86 -8.00 14.77
N GLU A 47 -2.51 -7.98 16.05
CA GLU A 47 -2.94 -8.99 17.04
C GLU A 47 -4.46 -9.03 17.20
N LYS A 48 -5.11 -7.86 17.31
CA LYS A 48 -6.57 -7.74 17.42
C LYS A 48 -7.32 -8.35 16.24
N TYR A 49 -6.78 -8.24 15.04
CA TYR A 49 -7.42 -8.72 13.81
C TYR A 49 -6.85 -10.03 13.26
N GLY A 50 -5.90 -10.66 13.95
CA GLY A 50 -5.28 -11.92 13.53
C GLY A 50 -4.44 -11.82 12.25
N ILE A 51 -3.82 -10.65 12.03
CA ILE A 51 -2.96 -10.35 10.88
C ILE A 51 -1.54 -10.81 11.17
N LEU A 52 -0.86 -11.35 10.16
CA LEU A 52 0.56 -11.69 10.25
C LEU A 52 1.38 -10.43 10.44
N TYR A 53 2.23 -10.41 11.46
CA TYR A 53 3.00 -9.23 11.84
C TYR A 53 4.47 -9.56 12.08
N THR A 54 5.32 -8.65 11.65
CA THR A 54 6.73 -8.62 12.07
C THR A 54 7.19 -7.17 12.23
N LYS A 55 8.04 -6.94 13.22
CA LYS A 55 8.73 -5.67 13.37
C LYS A 55 9.87 -5.62 12.36
N ASP A 56 10.10 -4.47 11.74
CA ASP A 56 11.29 -4.26 10.95
C ASP A 56 12.52 -4.30 11.86
N PRO A 57 13.53 -5.10 11.53
CA PRO A 57 14.81 -4.99 12.21
C PRO A 57 15.39 -3.59 11.96
N GLU A 58 16.02 -3.02 12.98
CA GLU A 58 16.68 -1.72 12.86
C GLU A 58 17.60 -1.67 11.63
N PRO A 59 17.58 -0.56 10.88
CA PRO A 59 18.48 -0.39 9.76
C PRO A 59 19.95 -0.54 10.20
N THR A 60 20.70 -1.36 9.49
CA THR A 60 22.14 -1.48 9.68
C THR A 60 22.86 -0.80 8.53
N PRO A 61 24.19 -0.49 8.66
CA PRO A 61 24.97 0.05 7.54
C PRO A 61 24.91 -0.84 6.29
N GLU A 62 24.80 -2.16 6.46
CA GLU A 62 24.71 -3.14 5.39
C GLU A 62 23.27 -3.27 4.84
N LYS A 63 22.29 -2.91 5.65
CA LYS A 63 20.86 -2.89 5.29
C LYS A 63 20.29 -1.53 5.66
N PRO A 64 20.60 -0.48 4.89
CA PRO A 64 19.96 0.81 5.08
C PRO A 64 18.45 0.67 4.89
N PHE A 65 17.68 1.47 5.61
CA PHE A 65 16.25 1.50 5.44
C PHE A 65 15.88 1.73 3.97
N HIS A 66 15.21 0.77 3.37
CA HIS A 66 14.49 1.00 2.13
C HIS A 66 13.36 0.01 1.94
N GLU A 67 12.35 0.45 1.24
CA GLU A 67 11.06 -0.22 1.08
C GLU A 67 11.15 -1.67 0.58
N GLN A 68 12.14 -2.00 -0.22
CA GLN A 68 12.27 -3.37 -0.75
C GLN A 68 12.64 -4.38 0.33
N TYR A 69 13.41 -4.00 1.35
CA TYR A 69 13.66 -4.87 2.50
C TYR A 69 12.41 -5.11 3.34
N LEU A 70 11.59 -4.06 3.50
CA LEU A 70 10.32 -4.18 4.20
C LEU A 70 9.36 -5.11 3.44
N ARG A 71 9.25 -4.92 2.13
CA ARG A 71 8.44 -5.79 1.27
C ARG A 71 8.93 -7.24 1.29
N GLU A 72 10.25 -7.45 1.27
CA GLU A 72 10.84 -8.78 1.42
C GLU A 72 10.44 -9.42 2.75
N ALA A 73 10.55 -8.71 3.87
CA ALA A 73 10.18 -9.22 5.18
C ALA A 73 8.68 -9.58 5.25
N ALA A 74 7.81 -8.71 4.76
CA ALA A 74 6.38 -8.98 4.69
C ALA A 74 6.04 -10.16 3.78
N PHE A 75 6.71 -10.28 2.62
CA PHE A 75 6.53 -11.39 1.71
C PHE A 75 6.99 -12.72 2.32
N ASN A 76 8.16 -12.75 2.96
CA ASN A 76 8.68 -13.96 3.61
C ASN A 76 7.78 -14.43 4.76
N LEU A 77 7.14 -13.49 5.47
CA LEU A 77 6.15 -13.81 6.49
C LEU A 77 4.89 -14.44 5.90
N LEU A 78 4.47 -13.97 4.72
CA LEU A 78 3.29 -14.47 4.01
C LEU A 78 3.55 -15.79 3.27
N LYS A 79 4.77 -15.97 2.74
CA LYS A 79 5.15 -17.07 1.83
C LYS A 79 4.72 -18.49 2.28
N PRO A 80 4.79 -18.88 3.58
CA PRO A 80 4.34 -20.20 4.03
C PRO A 80 2.85 -20.49 3.79
N TYR A 81 2.06 -19.47 3.50
CA TYR A 81 0.61 -19.56 3.28
C TYR A 81 0.21 -19.47 1.81
N LEU A 82 1.18 -19.25 0.92
CA LEU A 82 0.93 -19.10 -0.51
C LEU A 82 0.93 -20.45 -1.22
N THR A 83 0.07 -20.56 -2.19
CA THR A 83 0.02 -21.69 -3.15
C THR A 83 0.29 -21.15 -4.55
N PRO A 84 1.02 -21.89 -5.42
CA PRO A 84 1.19 -21.47 -6.81
C PRO A 84 -0.15 -21.17 -7.49
N GLY A 85 -0.25 -19.96 -8.06
CA GLY A 85 -1.47 -19.42 -8.64
C GLY A 85 -2.15 -18.37 -7.80
N ASP A 86 -1.82 -18.24 -6.52
CA ASP A 86 -2.32 -17.15 -5.68
C ASP A 86 -1.79 -15.79 -6.14
N TRP A 87 -2.53 -14.73 -5.83
CA TRP A 87 -2.13 -13.36 -6.11
C TRP A 87 -1.67 -12.64 -4.84
N VAL A 88 -0.63 -11.84 -4.97
CA VAL A 88 -0.09 -11.04 -3.87
C VAL A 88 -0.13 -9.56 -4.27
N GLY A 89 -0.86 -8.76 -3.51
CA GLY A 89 -0.88 -7.31 -3.60
C GLY A 89 0.15 -6.66 -2.68
N CYS A 90 0.66 -5.50 -3.10
CA CYS A 90 1.58 -4.66 -2.33
C CYS A 90 0.93 -3.28 -2.16
N PHE A 91 0.36 -3.04 -0.99
CA PHE A 91 -0.31 -1.78 -0.68
C PHE A 91 0.19 -1.21 0.65
N MET A 92 0.13 0.11 0.79
CA MET A 92 0.44 0.81 2.03
C MET A 92 -0.84 1.16 2.80
N PRO A 93 -0.76 1.55 4.08
CA PRO A 93 -1.94 1.94 4.85
C PRO A 93 -2.70 3.16 4.31
N ASP A 94 -2.03 4.02 3.57
CA ASP A 94 -2.63 5.17 2.88
C ASP A 94 -3.15 4.83 1.47
N GLU A 95 -3.04 3.58 1.04
CA GLU A 95 -3.48 3.08 -0.25
C GLU A 95 -4.69 2.15 -0.09
N TRP A 96 -5.85 2.59 -0.57
CA TRP A 96 -7.11 1.89 -0.40
C TRP A 96 -7.63 1.37 -1.73
N VAL A 97 -7.78 0.05 -1.85
CA VAL A 97 -8.33 -0.54 -3.08
C VAL A 97 -9.79 -0.12 -3.27
N TYR A 98 -10.10 0.40 -4.44
CA TYR A 98 -11.46 0.77 -4.81
C TYR A 98 -12.21 -0.40 -5.44
N HIS A 99 -11.52 -1.14 -6.33
CA HIS A 99 -12.06 -2.35 -6.94
C HIS A 99 -11.68 -3.57 -6.09
N ASP A 100 -12.60 -4.52 -5.96
CA ASP A 100 -12.28 -5.78 -5.27
C ASP A 100 -11.17 -6.54 -6.03
N PRO A 101 -10.02 -6.79 -5.42
CA PRO A 101 -8.94 -7.50 -6.07
C PRO A 101 -9.31 -8.91 -6.55
N ARG A 102 -10.28 -9.58 -5.89
CA ARG A 102 -10.77 -10.89 -6.31
C ARG A 102 -11.50 -10.83 -7.66
N GLU A 103 -12.34 -9.82 -7.84
CA GLU A 103 -13.01 -9.60 -9.13
C GLU A 103 -12.00 -9.28 -10.23
N ILE A 104 -10.96 -8.51 -9.89
CA ILE A 104 -9.91 -8.13 -10.83
C ILE A 104 -9.11 -9.35 -11.30
N VAL A 105 -8.68 -10.22 -10.38
CA VAL A 105 -7.89 -11.40 -10.75
C VAL A 105 -8.71 -12.41 -11.56
N ASP A 106 -10.01 -12.51 -11.33
CA ASP A 106 -10.91 -13.37 -12.11
C ASP A 106 -11.05 -12.88 -13.57
N MET A 107 -10.82 -11.58 -13.84
CA MET A 107 -10.82 -11.01 -15.18
C MET A 107 -9.49 -11.21 -15.92
N VAL A 108 -8.41 -11.61 -15.23
CA VAL A 108 -7.08 -11.77 -15.83
C VAL A 108 -6.92 -13.18 -16.36
N PRO A 109 -6.74 -13.35 -17.69
CA PRO A 109 -6.52 -14.67 -18.30
C PRO A 109 -5.29 -15.36 -17.70
N GLY A 110 -5.52 -16.49 -17.03
CA GLY A 110 -4.52 -17.17 -16.20
C GLY A 110 -3.26 -17.68 -16.92
N ALA A 111 -3.26 -17.73 -18.27
CA ALA A 111 -2.15 -18.31 -19.04
C ALA A 111 -1.11 -17.27 -19.49
N PHE A 112 -1.42 -15.97 -19.45
CA PHE A 112 -0.62 -14.97 -20.15
C PHE A 112 -0.15 -13.81 -19.30
N HIS A 113 -0.77 -13.56 -18.13
CA HIS A 113 -0.44 -12.41 -17.32
C HIS A 113 -0.22 -12.84 -15.87
N ASP A 114 0.86 -12.38 -15.29
CA ASP A 114 1.23 -12.64 -13.90
C ASP A 114 1.45 -11.36 -13.09
N VAL A 115 1.16 -10.20 -13.68
CA VAL A 115 1.24 -8.89 -13.03
C VAL A 115 0.02 -8.04 -13.38
N ILE A 116 -0.53 -7.36 -12.36
CA ILE A 116 -1.57 -6.36 -12.52
C ILE A 116 -1.02 -5.01 -12.07
N ALA A 117 -1.08 -4.04 -12.99
CA ALA A 117 -0.75 -2.66 -12.70
C ALA A 117 -2.02 -1.89 -12.33
N TRP A 118 -1.93 -1.07 -11.27
CA TRP A 118 -3.04 -0.31 -10.74
C TRP A 118 -2.85 1.18 -10.98
N ASN A 119 -3.91 1.87 -11.32
CA ASN A 119 -3.92 3.32 -11.39
C ASN A 119 -3.99 3.91 -9.99
N GLN A 120 -3.08 4.81 -9.68
CA GLN A 120 -3.09 5.57 -8.44
C GLN A 120 -3.94 6.83 -8.62
N LEU A 121 -4.92 7.00 -7.76
CA LEU A 121 -5.69 8.22 -7.63
C LEU A 121 -5.34 8.89 -6.31
N ASN A 122 -4.58 9.98 -6.37
CA ASN A 122 -4.23 10.73 -5.16
C ASN A 122 -5.45 11.48 -4.63
N ILE A 123 -5.78 11.22 -3.38
CA ILE A 123 -6.79 11.94 -2.62
C ILE A 123 -6.08 12.97 -1.75
N LEU A 124 -6.29 14.22 -2.07
CA LEU A 124 -5.73 15.35 -1.34
C LEU A 124 -6.87 16.04 -0.58
N PRO A 125 -6.68 16.41 0.69
CA PRO A 125 -7.69 17.19 1.37
C PRO A 125 -7.80 18.57 0.74
N HIS A 126 -9.02 19.03 0.60
CA HIS A 126 -9.28 20.39 0.18
C HIS A 126 -8.84 21.38 1.28
N PRO A 127 -8.32 22.57 0.95
CA PRO A 127 -7.93 23.56 1.96
C PRO A 127 -9.01 23.87 3.00
N SER A 128 -10.30 23.82 2.61
CA SER A 128 -11.43 23.98 3.54
C SER A 128 -11.63 22.83 4.52
N GLU A 129 -11.02 21.68 4.30
CA GLU A 129 -11.12 20.48 5.16
C GLU A 129 -9.97 20.40 6.16
N LYS A 130 -8.99 21.28 6.05
CA LYS A 130 -7.78 21.30 6.87
C LYS A 130 -8.09 21.39 8.37
N GLU A 131 -9.00 22.25 8.74
CA GLU A 131 -9.36 22.47 10.13
C GLU A 131 -10.06 21.24 10.74
N GLU A 132 -11.01 20.65 9.98
CA GLU A 132 -11.69 19.42 10.36
C GLU A 132 -10.72 18.23 10.44
N TYR A 133 -9.77 18.15 9.51
CA TYR A 133 -8.72 17.13 9.50
C TYR A 133 -7.90 17.16 10.80
N PHE A 134 -7.29 18.30 11.14
CA PHE A 134 -6.46 18.39 12.34
C PHE A 134 -7.29 18.19 13.62
N LYS A 135 -8.50 18.73 13.67
CA LYS A 135 -9.41 18.53 14.79
C LYS A 135 -9.73 17.04 14.99
N SER A 136 -10.02 16.32 13.94
CA SER A 136 -10.32 14.88 14.03
C SER A 136 -9.14 14.06 14.55
N ILE A 137 -7.91 14.46 14.22
CA ILE A 137 -6.69 13.83 14.75
C ILE A 137 -6.54 14.13 16.24
N GLU A 138 -6.68 15.38 16.65
CA GLU A 138 -6.58 15.79 18.06
C GLU A 138 -7.64 15.09 18.92
N GLU A 139 -8.84 14.89 18.40
CA GLU A 139 -9.95 14.21 19.07
C GLU A 139 -9.86 12.67 18.98
N GLY A 140 -8.91 12.11 18.22
CA GLY A 140 -8.79 10.67 17.98
C GLY A 140 -9.95 10.07 17.18
N THR A 141 -10.66 10.88 16.42
CA THR A 141 -11.83 10.51 15.60
C THR A 141 -11.51 10.43 14.11
N TYR A 142 -10.24 10.60 13.74
CA TYR A 142 -9.82 10.63 12.35
C TYR A 142 -10.26 9.37 11.59
N ASN A 143 -10.98 9.60 10.50
CA ASN A 143 -11.35 8.59 9.51
C ASN A 143 -11.16 9.18 8.11
N PRO A 144 -10.23 8.67 7.30
CA PRO A 144 -9.93 9.28 5.99
C PRO A 144 -11.16 9.37 5.08
N THR A 145 -12.08 8.41 5.13
CA THR A 145 -13.28 8.42 4.28
C THR A 145 -14.34 9.43 4.71
N GLU A 146 -14.26 9.94 5.93
CA GLU A 146 -15.19 10.94 6.46
C GLU A 146 -14.62 12.36 6.33
N VAL A 147 -13.32 12.50 6.45
CA VAL A 147 -12.64 13.79 6.41
C VAL A 147 -12.45 14.28 4.98
N PHE A 148 -12.05 13.38 4.07
CA PHE A 148 -11.82 13.73 2.67
C PHE A 148 -13.13 13.67 1.87
N LYS A 149 -13.83 14.77 1.79
CA LYS A 149 -15.11 14.90 1.08
C LYS A 149 -14.94 15.34 -0.38
N HIS A 150 -13.78 15.90 -0.73
CA HIS A 150 -13.51 16.41 -2.06
C HIS A 150 -12.33 15.65 -2.69
N PHE A 151 -12.56 15.13 -3.88
CA PHE A 151 -11.52 14.48 -4.68
C PHE A 151 -10.75 15.55 -5.45
N TRP A 152 -9.49 15.75 -5.10
CA TRP A 152 -8.58 16.49 -5.93
C TRP A 152 -7.74 15.52 -6.74
N HIS A 153 -7.99 15.51 -8.02
CA HIS A 153 -7.08 14.89 -8.97
C HIS A 153 -6.04 15.94 -9.34
N ARG A 154 -4.80 15.70 -9.01
CA ARG A 154 -3.71 16.51 -9.56
C ARG A 154 -3.66 16.22 -11.05
N ASP A 155 -4.13 17.20 -11.86
CA ASP A 155 -4.17 17.12 -13.33
C ASP A 155 -2.75 17.28 -13.91
N ASN A 156 -1.86 16.39 -13.53
CA ASN A 156 -0.52 16.27 -14.12
C ASN A 156 -0.47 15.07 -15.04
N ASN A 157 -1.47 14.83 -15.88
CA ASN A 157 -1.45 13.92 -17.04
C ASN A 157 -0.63 12.61 -16.90
N LYS A 158 -0.19 12.25 -15.71
CA LYS A 158 0.51 11.03 -15.34
C LYS A 158 -0.26 10.38 -14.22
N THR A 159 -1.35 9.72 -14.58
CA THR A 159 -1.83 8.63 -13.73
C THR A 159 -0.66 7.69 -13.55
N CYS A 160 -0.10 7.66 -12.35
CA CYS A 160 0.93 6.69 -12.04
C CYS A 160 0.27 5.32 -12.09
N CYS A 161 0.63 4.53 -13.09
CA CYS A 161 0.14 3.17 -13.21
C CYS A 161 1.28 2.26 -12.78
N GLU A 162 1.13 1.69 -11.61
CA GLU A 162 2.19 0.90 -10.98
C GLU A 162 1.79 -0.57 -10.88
N PRO A 163 2.71 -1.50 -11.17
CA PRO A 163 2.54 -2.89 -10.83
C PRO A 163 2.40 -3.05 -9.33
N ARG A 164 1.20 -3.42 -8.88
CA ARG A 164 0.85 -3.56 -7.46
C ARG A 164 0.52 -4.98 -7.06
N MET A 165 0.20 -5.84 -8.03
CA MET A 165 -0.10 -7.24 -7.75
C MET A 165 0.66 -8.14 -8.70
N PHE A 166 1.07 -9.30 -8.18
CA PHE A 166 1.69 -10.35 -8.96
C PHE A 166 1.13 -11.73 -8.61
N ARG A 167 1.18 -12.64 -9.54
CA ARG A 167 0.84 -14.04 -9.33
C ARG A 167 2.04 -14.77 -8.74
N TYR A 168 1.82 -15.49 -7.65
CA TYR A 168 2.82 -16.36 -7.05
C TYR A 168 2.96 -17.63 -7.88
N LEU A 169 4.17 -17.97 -8.34
CA LEU A 169 4.45 -19.13 -9.17
C LEU A 169 5.08 -20.30 -8.38
N GLY A 170 5.48 -20.05 -7.14
CA GLY A 170 5.97 -21.09 -6.22
C GLY A 170 7.44 -20.95 -5.83
N ASP A 171 8.25 -20.30 -6.66
CA ASP A 171 9.71 -20.21 -6.49
C ASP A 171 10.21 -18.76 -6.30
N GLU A 172 9.30 -17.76 -6.25
CA GLU A 172 9.71 -16.39 -6.06
C GLU A 172 10.45 -16.20 -4.74
N ILE A 173 11.57 -15.50 -4.86
CA ILE A 173 12.30 -14.88 -3.77
C ILE A 173 12.20 -13.38 -3.97
N TRP A 174 11.91 -12.63 -2.93
CA TRP A 174 11.98 -11.19 -3.03
C TRP A 174 13.43 -10.75 -3.08
N THR A 175 13.76 -9.87 -4.00
CA THR A 175 15.11 -9.32 -4.11
C THR A 175 15.09 -7.83 -3.89
N HIS A 176 16.10 -7.30 -3.21
CA HIS A 176 16.29 -5.88 -2.94
C HIS A 176 17.38 -5.24 -3.81
N GLN A 177 17.70 -5.87 -4.94
CA GLN A 177 18.77 -5.40 -5.84
C GLN A 177 18.44 -4.06 -6.52
N ILE A 178 17.20 -3.62 -6.47
CA ILE A 178 16.75 -2.35 -7.07
C ILE A 178 16.21 -1.45 -5.95
N PRO A 179 17.09 -0.75 -5.20
CA PRO A 179 16.72 -0.06 -3.97
C PRO A 179 15.81 1.17 -4.17
N TRP A 180 15.77 1.74 -5.35
CA TRP A 180 15.06 3.01 -5.62
C TRP A 180 13.91 2.83 -6.60
N CYS A 181 13.33 1.66 -6.66
CA CYS A 181 12.24 1.39 -7.57
C CYS A 181 10.90 1.72 -6.92
N ASP A 182 10.19 2.69 -7.47
CA ASP A 182 8.80 2.99 -7.12
C ASP A 182 7.84 1.84 -7.46
N ASN A 183 8.35 0.81 -8.13
CA ASN A 183 7.58 -0.35 -8.51
C ASN A 183 7.60 -1.41 -7.41
N PRO A 184 6.50 -1.60 -6.67
CA PRO A 184 6.44 -2.54 -5.55
C PRO A 184 6.66 -4.00 -5.95
N VAL A 185 6.52 -4.34 -7.21
CA VAL A 185 6.72 -5.71 -7.73
C VAL A 185 8.13 -5.91 -8.30
N ALA A 186 8.94 -4.86 -8.39
CA ALA A 186 10.29 -4.95 -8.98
C ALA A 186 11.28 -5.76 -8.13
N GLY A 187 11.01 -5.94 -6.83
CA GLY A 187 11.79 -6.82 -5.95
C GLY A 187 11.65 -8.31 -6.28
N ARG A 188 10.69 -8.68 -7.09
CA ARG A 188 10.47 -10.04 -7.54
C ARG A 188 11.64 -10.54 -8.42
N ILE A 189 12.03 -11.83 -8.32
CA ILE A 189 13.17 -12.41 -9.05
C ILE A 189 13.05 -12.29 -10.57
N GLN A 190 11.86 -12.43 -11.10
CA GLN A 190 11.67 -12.35 -12.54
C GLN A 190 11.64 -10.89 -12.97
N PRO A 191 12.44 -10.49 -13.99
CA PRO A 191 12.37 -9.14 -14.52
C PRO A 191 10.94 -8.89 -15.01
N LEU A 192 10.42 -7.72 -14.65
CA LEU A 192 9.09 -7.30 -15.05
C LEU A 192 9.04 -7.18 -16.58
N ASN A 193 8.44 -8.16 -17.20
CA ASN A 193 8.19 -8.10 -18.63
C ASN A 193 6.87 -7.35 -18.86
N ARG A 194 6.89 -6.31 -19.71
CA ARG A 194 5.68 -5.54 -20.05
C ARG A 194 4.58 -6.39 -20.67
N ASP A 195 4.95 -7.46 -21.37
CA ASP A 195 4.00 -8.38 -21.97
C ASP A 195 3.25 -9.23 -20.94
N ASN A 196 3.80 -9.36 -19.71
CA ASN A 196 3.18 -10.08 -18.61
C ASN A 196 2.24 -9.20 -17.77
N ILE A 197 2.14 -7.91 -18.07
CA ILE A 197 1.24 -6.99 -17.37
C ILE A 197 -0.15 -7.08 -17.99
N ALA A 198 -1.14 -7.38 -17.16
CA ALA A 198 -2.53 -7.40 -17.60
C ALA A 198 -2.95 -6.03 -18.16
N LYS A 199 -3.78 -6.05 -19.20
CA LYS A 199 -4.28 -4.81 -19.83
C LYS A 199 -5.33 -4.09 -18.97
N ILE A 200 -5.93 -4.79 -18.02
CA ILE A 200 -6.86 -4.22 -17.05
C ILE A 200 -6.07 -3.33 -16.08
N LYS A 201 -6.62 -2.18 -15.74
CA LYS A 201 -5.99 -1.18 -14.86
C LYS A 201 -6.98 -0.77 -13.78
N PRO A 202 -7.13 -1.56 -12.73
CA PRO A 202 -7.96 -1.17 -11.58
C PRO A 202 -7.40 0.05 -10.89
N THR A 203 -8.19 0.65 -10.01
CA THR A 203 -7.83 1.89 -9.32
C THR A 203 -7.74 1.66 -7.81
N TYR A 204 -6.75 2.27 -7.18
CA TYR A 204 -6.70 2.45 -5.74
C TYR A 204 -6.62 3.94 -5.39
N PHE A 205 -7.13 4.30 -4.22
CA PHE A 205 -7.02 5.63 -3.67
C PHE A 205 -5.78 5.74 -2.80
N HIS A 206 -4.98 6.76 -3.03
CA HIS A 206 -3.83 7.08 -2.22
C HIS A 206 -4.16 8.34 -1.41
N TYR A 207 -4.49 8.13 -0.14
CA TYR A 207 -4.80 9.20 0.80
C TYR A 207 -3.49 9.82 1.27
N LYS A 208 -3.21 11.03 0.83
CA LYS A 208 -2.07 11.80 1.33
C LYS A 208 -2.34 12.21 2.76
N VAL A 209 -1.75 11.48 3.69
CA VAL A 209 -1.76 11.83 5.11
C VAL A 209 -0.81 13.01 5.30
N PHE A 210 -1.30 14.09 5.88
CA PHE A 210 -0.44 15.21 6.21
C PHE A 210 0.47 14.85 7.38
N ASP A 211 1.72 15.27 7.28
CA ASP A 211 2.60 15.35 8.44
C ASP A 211 1.89 16.20 9.50
N LEU A 212 1.87 15.73 10.74
CA LEU A 212 1.21 16.40 11.88
C LEU A 212 1.81 17.77 12.22
N ASP A 213 2.95 18.12 11.62
CA ASP A 213 3.56 19.43 11.79
C ASP A 213 2.97 20.45 10.80
N PRO A 214 1.99 21.28 11.25
CA PRO A 214 1.35 22.25 10.37
C PRO A 214 2.33 23.32 9.86
N THR A 215 3.53 23.44 10.43
CA THR A 215 4.52 24.43 10.00
C THR A 215 5.23 23.99 8.73
N LYS A 216 5.30 22.69 8.45
CA LYS A 216 5.88 22.15 7.22
C LYS A 216 5.01 22.39 5.98
N TYR A 217 3.75 22.74 6.15
CA TYR A 217 2.82 22.95 5.02
C TYR A 217 2.86 24.36 4.45
N LYS A 218 3.60 25.28 5.05
CA LYS A 218 3.66 26.66 4.56
C LYS A 218 4.33 26.79 3.20
N ASP A 219 5.20 25.83 2.84
CA ASP A 219 6.03 26.01 1.65
C ASP A 219 5.87 24.95 0.54
N ASP A 220 5.45 23.69 0.82
CA ASP A 220 5.56 22.62 -0.18
C ASP A 220 4.26 21.88 -0.59
N GLY A 221 3.20 21.93 0.21
CA GLY A 221 2.03 21.07 -0.02
C GLY A 221 0.88 21.77 -0.74
N PHE A 222 0.64 23.03 -0.46
CA PHE A 222 -0.53 23.76 -0.93
C PHE A 222 -0.22 24.92 -1.89
N GLY A 223 1.03 25.30 -2.08
CA GLY A 223 1.42 26.38 -2.99
C GLY A 223 1.10 26.14 -4.47
N HIS A 224 0.57 24.98 -4.81
CA HIS A 224 0.12 24.66 -6.16
C HIS A 224 -1.39 24.78 -6.36
N PHE A 225 -2.14 25.13 -5.31
CA PHE A 225 -3.59 25.31 -5.39
C PHE A 225 -4.04 26.75 -5.66
N ASP A 226 -3.11 27.72 -5.58
CA ASP A 226 -3.38 29.15 -5.79
C ASP A 226 -3.08 29.63 -7.23
N LYS A 227 -3.17 28.74 -8.23
CA LYS A 227 -3.04 29.14 -9.64
C LYS A 227 -4.11 28.50 -10.49
#